data_f12dfc80f343129ff03fb70e7e7a640b
#
_entry.id   f12dfc80f343129ff03fb70e7e7a640b
#
_cell.length_a   1.000
_cell.length_b   1.000
_cell.length_c   1.000
_cell.angle_alpha   90.00
_cell.angle_beta   90.00
_cell.angle_gamma   90.00
#
_symmetry.space_group_name_H-M   'P 1'
#
loop_
_entity.id
_entity.type
_entity.pdbx_description
1 polymer ?
#
loop_
_entity_poly.entity_id
_entity_poly.type
_entity_poly.pdbx_seq_one_letter_code
_entity_poly.pdbx_strand_id
1 'polypeptide(L)'
;MRQFISTFLPDEDSLAAGSGPVPDTEEGVTSSVADAIVGFDVSPYLSEPLRQAWSFLQDYPLMFAVVLVALGYGLGRLLKSVIHYLLDRFRKSNKSEIDYQIAHYLTSPVLQTTVTFSLVLALATLDFPGAIEHLLIKICITALLLFWGRAWFRATKVILQALEADRDRFQLFQPRTIPLYEMGIKLLLAGLFIYLFFLVWGIDATAWVASAGIIGIAIGFASRDTLANLISGVSIVADAPYKIGDYIVLDTGERGVVSNLGIRSTRLVTRDDVEVSIPNAVIGTAKIVNESGGPYVRHRIRIPIGVAYDSDIDKAVETLEGLAADNEKVVDQPPARVRIRGFGDSAINLELLCWIRQPAERGGVIHQLNYALIKRFREEQIEIPFPQQDLHVRDLPPEAKTQP
;
A
#
# COMPACT_ATOMS: atom_id res chain seq x y z
N MET A 1 -12.18 21.24 -21.60
CA MET A 1 -12.92 20.82 -20.42
C MET A 1 -13.61 21.98 -19.69
N ARG A 2 -13.02 23.17 -19.57
CA ARG A 2 -13.70 24.37 -19.00
C ARG A 2 -14.83 24.92 -19.88
N GLN A 3 -14.79 24.77 -21.21
CA GLN A 3 -15.83 25.25 -22.13
C GLN A 3 -17.08 24.34 -22.22
N PHE A 4 -17.01 23.10 -21.69
CA PHE A 4 -18.14 22.18 -21.70
C PHE A 4 -19.02 22.29 -20.44
N ILE A 5 -18.47 22.89 -19.36
CA ILE A 5 -19.16 23.05 -18.07
C ILE A 5 -19.96 24.35 -18.01
N SER A 6 -19.59 25.37 -18.78
CA SER A 6 -20.29 26.65 -18.79
C SER A 6 -21.65 26.66 -19.50
N THR A 7 -22.02 25.56 -20.16
CA THR A 7 -23.31 25.46 -20.91
C THR A 7 -24.45 24.92 -20.02
N PHE A 8 -24.12 24.44 -18.79
CA PHE A 8 -25.11 23.81 -17.89
C PHE A 8 -25.24 24.46 -16.51
N LEU A 9 -24.58 25.59 -16.26
CA LEU A 9 -24.79 26.37 -15.03
C LEU A 9 -25.42 27.72 -15.41
N PRO A 10 -26.53 28.14 -14.78
CA PRO A 10 -27.05 29.48 -14.95
C PRO A 10 -26.09 30.51 -14.34
N ASP A 11 -25.95 31.67 -15.01
CA ASP A 11 -25.10 32.78 -14.59
C ASP A 11 -25.40 33.20 -13.15
N GLU A 12 -24.33 33.39 -12.37
CA GLU A 12 -24.41 33.82 -10.94
C GLU A 12 -25.06 35.21 -10.75
N ASP A 13 -25.22 36.01 -11.79
CA ASP A 13 -25.80 37.37 -11.71
C ASP A 13 -27.34 37.39 -11.69
N SER A 14 -28.03 36.23 -11.85
CA SER A 14 -29.50 36.16 -11.80
C SER A 14 -30.08 35.89 -10.41
N LEU A 15 -29.25 35.68 -9.38
CA LEU A 15 -29.68 35.29 -8.03
C LEU A 15 -29.92 36.45 -7.07
N ALA A 16 -29.82 37.70 -7.52
CA ALA A 16 -29.97 38.87 -6.66
C ALA A 16 -31.36 39.61 -6.69
N ALA A 17 -32.34 39.09 -7.41
CA ALA A 17 -33.65 39.72 -7.45
C ALA A 17 -34.81 38.73 -7.41
N GLY A 18 -35.37 38.51 -6.22
CA GLY A 18 -36.65 37.84 -6.07
C GLY A 18 -36.77 36.91 -4.89
N SER A 19 -37.15 37.41 -3.73
CA SER A 19 -37.65 36.60 -2.60
C SER A 19 -39.06 36.08 -2.92
N GLY A 20 -39.14 35.03 -3.73
CA GLY A 20 -40.30 34.17 -3.88
C GLY A 20 -40.04 32.83 -3.22
N PRO A 21 -41.07 32.07 -2.78
CA PRO A 21 -40.87 30.76 -2.18
C PRO A 21 -40.11 29.85 -3.19
N VAL A 22 -39.02 29.23 -2.73
CA VAL A 22 -38.25 28.26 -3.49
C VAL A 22 -39.22 27.13 -3.91
N PRO A 23 -39.44 26.87 -5.22
CA PRO A 23 -40.25 25.74 -5.63
C PRO A 23 -39.51 24.48 -5.23
N ASP A 24 -40.19 23.48 -4.66
CA ASP A 24 -39.67 22.16 -4.33
C ASP A 24 -38.99 21.54 -5.56
N THR A 25 -37.69 21.53 -5.56
CA THR A 25 -36.84 21.16 -6.71
C THR A 25 -36.87 19.66 -7.12
N GLU A 26 -37.59 18.81 -6.36
CA GLU A 26 -37.73 17.39 -6.68
C GLU A 26 -38.93 17.06 -7.61
N GLU A 27 -40.00 17.85 -7.59
CA GLU A 27 -41.15 17.65 -8.48
C GLU A 27 -40.84 18.02 -9.95
N GLY A 28 -39.90 18.94 -10.18
CA GLY A 28 -39.63 19.48 -11.51
C GLY A 28 -38.79 18.57 -12.44
N VAL A 29 -37.98 17.69 -11.91
CA VAL A 29 -37.04 16.89 -12.76
C VAL A 29 -37.66 15.60 -13.27
N THR A 30 -38.45 14.93 -12.44
CA THR A 30 -39.11 13.66 -12.86
C THR A 30 -40.30 13.91 -13.80
N SER A 31 -41.07 14.97 -13.57
CA SER A 31 -42.15 15.39 -14.47
C SER A 31 -41.57 15.86 -15.82
N SER A 32 -40.48 16.62 -15.84
CA SER A 32 -39.93 17.16 -17.07
C SER A 32 -39.33 16.09 -17.99
N VAL A 33 -38.76 15.00 -17.43
CA VAL A 33 -38.23 13.87 -18.25
C VAL A 33 -39.37 12.99 -18.78
N ALA A 34 -40.41 12.73 -17.97
CA ALA A 34 -41.58 12.00 -18.40
C ALA A 34 -42.35 12.78 -19.47
N ASP A 35 -42.58 14.09 -19.27
CA ASP A 35 -43.22 14.97 -20.24
C ASP A 35 -42.39 15.14 -21.51
N ALA A 36 -41.06 15.18 -21.43
CA ALA A 36 -40.21 15.22 -22.61
C ALA A 36 -40.24 13.91 -23.44
N ILE A 37 -40.40 12.75 -22.78
CA ILE A 37 -40.45 11.45 -23.44
C ILE A 37 -41.86 11.16 -23.97
N VAL A 38 -42.92 11.47 -23.21
CA VAL A 38 -44.30 11.34 -23.62
C VAL A 38 -44.68 12.37 -24.68
N GLY A 39 -44.11 13.58 -24.61
CA GLY A 39 -44.31 14.64 -25.61
C GLY A 39 -43.50 14.48 -26.90
N PHE A 40 -42.60 13.48 -26.99
CA PHE A 40 -41.84 13.21 -28.19
C PHE A 40 -42.71 12.54 -29.24
N ASP A 41 -43.27 13.35 -30.16
CA ASP A 41 -44.07 12.87 -31.27
C ASP A 41 -43.19 12.16 -32.32
N VAL A 42 -43.20 10.82 -32.28
CA VAL A 42 -42.51 9.96 -33.26
C VAL A 42 -43.27 9.81 -34.56
N SER A 43 -44.51 10.30 -34.62
CA SER A 43 -45.39 10.15 -35.79
C SER A 43 -44.81 10.60 -37.13
N PRO A 44 -43.99 11.69 -37.20
CA PRO A 44 -43.39 12.14 -38.45
C PRO A 44 -42.38 11.16 -39.05
N TYR A 45 -41.78 10.30 -38.20
CA TYR A 45 -40.73 9.37 -38.61
C TYR A 45 -41.23 7.96 -38.88
N LEU A 46 -42.55 7.69 -38.69
CA LEU A 46 -43.16 6.39 -38.87
C LEU A 46 -43.84 6.27 -40.25
N SER A 47 -43.77 5.08 -40.83
CA SER A 47 -44.58 4.73 -42.00
C SER A 47 -46.06 4.72 -41.64
N GLU A 48 -46.96 4.95 -42.64
CA GLU A 48 -48.42 5.03 -42.44
C GLU A 48 -49.00 3.93 -41.52
N PRO A 49 -48.71 2.60 -41.74
CA PRO A 49 -49.27 1.58 -40.86
C PRO A 49 -48.74 1.66 -39.41
N LEU A 50 -47.51 2.10 -39.23
CA LEU A 50 -46.92 2.29 -37.89
C LEU A 50 -47.48 3.54 -37.20
N ARG A 51 -47.83 4.58 -37.96
CA ARG A 51 -48.49 5.78 -37.45
C ARG A 51 -49.89 5.52 -36.94
N GLN A 52 -50.67 4.69 -37.68
CA GLN A 52 -51.97 4.25 -37.22
C GLN A 52 -51.90 3.38 -35.97
N ALA A 53 -50.93 2.47 -35.90
CA ALA A 53 -50.69 1.67 -34.71
C ALA A 53 -50.25 2.55 -33.52
N TRP A 54 -49.43 3.59 -33.74
CA TRP A 54 -49.01 4.53 -32.73
C TRP A 54 -50.16 5.37 -32.16
N SER A 55 -51.03 5.94 -33.02
CA SER A 55 -52.21 6.66 -32.56
C SER A 55 -53.17 5.74 -31.80
N PHE A 56 -53.38 4.51 -32.25
CA PHE A 56 -54.20 3.53 -31.54
C PHE A 56 -53.64 3.18 -30.17
N LEU A 57 -52.30 3.06 -30.03
CA LEU A 57 -51.67 2.82 -28.74
C LEU A 57 -51.81 4.00 -27.78
N GLN A 58 -51.76 5.27 -28.26
CA GLN A 58 -52.00 6.46 -27.44
C GLN A 58 -53.44 6.55 -26.90
N ASP A 59 -54.40 6.06 -27.65
CA ASP A 59 -55.81 6.00 -27.23
C ASP A 59 -56.06 4.98 -26.10
N TYR A 60 -55.12 4.01 -25.91
CA TYR A 60 -55.26 2.93 -24.92
C TYR A 60 -54.04 2.88 -24.00
N PRO A 61 -53.95 3.72 -22.94
CA PRO A 61 -52.74 3.84 -22.08
C PRO A 61 -52.27 2.53 -21.46
N LEU A 62 -53.21 1.67 -21.02
CA LEU A 62 -52.87 0.32 -20.50
C LEU A 62 -52.17 -0.57 -21.53
N MET A 63 -52.61 -0.53 -22.78
CA MET A 63 -52.01 -1.30 -23.85
C MET A 63 -50.62 -0.75 -24.20
N PHE A 64 -50.47 0.57 -24.21
CA PHE A 64 -49.21 1.23 -24.41
C PHE A 64 -48.20 0.87 -23.32
N ALA A 65 -48.61 0.91 -22.06
CA ALA A 65 -47.77 0.50 -20.92
C ALA A 65 -47.30 -0.96 -21.05
N VAL A 66 -48.17 -1.89 -21.42
CA VAL A 66 -47.80 -3.30 -21.63
C VAL A 66 -46.79 -3.45 -22.77
N VAL A 67 -46.99 -2.73 -23.89
CA VAL A 67 -46.03 -2.71 -25.01
C VAL A 67 -44.68 -2.17 -24.61
N LEU A 68 -44.63 -1.08 -23.83
CA LEU A 68 -43.38 -0.49 -23.31
C LEU A 68 -42.61 -1.51 -22.46
N VAL A 69 -43.30 -2.18 -21.52
CA VAL A 69 -42.65 -3.20 -20.67
C VAL A 69 -42.17 -4.39 -21.49
N ALA A 70 -42.96 -4.85 -22.47
CA ALA A 70 -42.57 -5.94 -23.35
C ALA A 70 -41.33 -5.58 -24.21
N LEU A 71 -41.29 -4.37 -24.74
CA LEU A 71 -40.14 -3.84 -25.48
C LEU A 71 -38.88 -3.74 -24.56
N GLY A 72 -39.05 -3.21 -23.34
CA GLY A 72 -37.97 -3.15 -22.36
C GLY A 72 -37.43 -4.52 -21.97
N TYR A 73 -38.30 -5.50 -21.80
CA TYR A 73 -37.90 -6.89 -21.56
C TYR A 73 -37.15 -7.48 -22.76
N GLY A 74 -37.66 -7.25 -23.98
CA GLY A 74 -37.01 -7.69 -25.22
C GLY A 74 -35.62 -7.06 -25.40
N LEU A 75 -35.53 -5.74 -25.17
CA LEU A 75 -34.26 -5.00 -25.22
C LEU A 75 -33.27 -5.50 -24.16
N GLY A 76 -33.76 -5.69 -22.94
CA GLY A 76 -32.92 -6.21 -21.85
C GLY A 76 -32.40 -7.61 -22.14
N ARG A 77 -33.21 -8.46 -22.74
CA ARG A 77 -32.82 -9.80 -23.15
C ARG A 77 -31.81 -9.77 -24.30
N LEU A 78 -31.98 -8.86 -25.24
CA LEU A 78 -31.05 -8.62 -26.34
C LEU A 78 -29.69 -8.12 -25.79
N LEU A 79 -29.69 -7.08 -24.94
CA LEU A 79 -28.48 -6.56 -24.32
C LEU A 79 -27.75 -7.64 -23.53
N LYS A 80 -28.48 -8.40 -22.71
CA LYS A 80 -27.89 -9.54 -21.97
C LYS A 80 -27.26 -10.54 -22.93
N SER A 81 -27.91 -10.88 -24.04
CA SER A 81 -27.38 -11.82 -25.04
C SER A 81 -26.13 -11.27 -25.74
N VAL A 82 -26.15 -10.00 -26.12
CA VAL A 82 -25.01 -9.33 -26.75
C VAL A 82 -23.82 -9.27 -25.79
N ILE A 83 -24.05 -8.92 -24.53
CA ILE A 83 -22.97 -8.88 -23.51
C ILE A 83 -22.39 -10.30 -23.33
N HIS A 84 -23.23 -11.34 -23.21
CA HIS A 84 -22.73 -12.72 -23.12
C HIS A 84 -21.94 -13.12 -24.37
N TYR A 85 -22.40 -12.79 -25.56
CA TYR A 85 -21.69 -13.06 -26.80
C TYR A 85 -20.34 -12.37 -26.86
N LEU A 86 -20.26 -11.09 -26.44
CA LEU A 86 -19.01 -10.36 -26.38
C LEU A 86 -18.05 -10.98 -25.34
N LEU A 87 -18.56 -11.34 -24.15
CA LEU A 87 -17.77 -11.99 -23.11
C LEU A 87 -17.23 -13.35 -23.54
N ASP A 88 -18.05 -14.16 -24.21
CA ASP A 88 -17.62 -15.45 -24.77
C ASP A 88 -16.56 -15.29 -25.86
N ARG A 89 -16.64 -14.21 -26.63
CA ARG A 89 -15.64 -13.87 -27.63
C ARG A 89 -14.32 -13.43 -26.98
N PHE A 90 -14.38 -12.61 -25.93
CA PHE A 90 -13.20 -12.22 -25.13
C PHE A 90 -12.58 -13.42 -24.40
N ARG A 91 -13.39 -14.32 -23.84
CA ARG A 91 -12.92 -15.55 -23.20
C ARG A 91 -12.10 -16.42 -24.15
N LYS A 92 -12.49 -16.53 -25.41
CA LYS A 92 -11.72 -17.28 -26.43
C LYS A 92 -10.38 -16.65 -26.76
N SER A 93 -10.24 -15.33 -26.54
CA SER A 93 -9.00 -14.57 -26.78
C SER A 93 -8.10 -14.50 -25.54
N ASN A 94 -8.68 -14.39 -24.35
CA ASN A 94 -7.98 -14.26 -23.07
C ASN A 94 -8.43 -15.38 -22.13
N LYS A 95 -7.52 -16.27 -21.72
CA LYS A 95 -7.82 -17.48 -20.92
C LYS A 95 -8.23 -17.22 -19.46
N SER A 96 -8.64 -15.99 -19.10
CA SER A 96 -9.06 -15.64 -17.73
C SER A 96 -10.51 -16.05 -17.50
N GLU A 97 -10.71 -17.15 -16.80
CA GLU A 97 -12.04 -17.65 -16.39
C GLU A 97 -12.73 -16.71 -15.39
N ILE A 98 -11.95 -15.89 -14.74
CA ILE A 98 -12.30 -14.96 -13.66
C ILE A 98 -13.05 -13.75 -14.22
N ASP A 99 -12.54 -13.13 -15.29
CA ASP A 99 -13.20 -12.00 -15.95
C ASP A 99 -14.58 -12.39 -16.45
N TYR A 100 -14.75 -13.63 -16.89
CA TYR A 100 -16.05 -14.16 -17.32
C TYR A 100 -17.04 -14.27 -16.16
N GLN A 101 -16.62 -14.77 -14.99
CA GLN A 101 -17.50 -14.90 -13.84
C GLN A 101 -17.96 -13.53 -13.31
N ILE A 102 -17.05 -12.57 -13.19
CA ILE A 102 -17.36 -11.19 -12.76
C ILE A 102 -18.39 -10.57 -13.70
N ALA A 103 -18.14 -10.64 -15.00
CA ALA A 103 -19.01 -10.09 -16.00
C ALA A 103 -20.38 -10.81 -16.04
N HIS A 104 -20.42 -12.12 -15.81
CA HIS A 104 -21.66 -12.88 -15.72
C HIS A 104 -22.56 -12.40 -14.56
N TYR A 105 -21.98 -12.11 -13.37
CA TYR A 105 -22.75 -11.57 -12.24
C TYR A 105 -23.26 -10.16 -12.49
N LEU A 106 -22.52 -9.34 -13.22
CA LEU A 106 -22.91 -7.97 -13.56
C LEU A 106 -23.89 -7.89 -14.74
N THR A 107 -24.02 -8.92 -15.56
CA THR A 107 -25.02 -8.97 -16.65
C THR A 107 -26.44 -9.27 -16.14
N SER A 108 -26.57 -9.93 -14.99
CA SER A 108 -27.88 -10.21 -14.42
C SER A 108 -28.70 -8.94 -14.13
N PRO A 109 -28.15 -7.89 -13.48
CA PRO A 109 -28.89 -6.64 -13.22
C PRO A 109 -29.25 -5.84 -14.49
N VAL A 110 -28.58 -6.04 -15.62
CA VAL A 110 -28.86 -5.29 -16.86
C VAL A 110 -30.29 -5.53 -17.33
N LEU A 111 -30.75 -6.78 -17.31
CA LEU A 111 -32.16 -7.09 -17.65
C LEU A 111 -33.12 -6.39 -16.68
N GLN A 112 -32.84 -6.45 -15.36
CA GLN A 112 -33.69 -5.79 -14.37
C GLN A 112 -33.71 -4.28 -14.56
N THR A 113 -32.57 -3.67 -14.91
CA THR A 113 -32.45 -2.23 -15.17
C THR A 113 -33.34 -1.82 -16.34
N THR A 114 -33.27 -2.53 -17.47
CA THR A 114 -34.08 -2.21 -18.64
C THR A 114 -35.57 -2.43 -18.38
N VAL A 115 -35.92 -3.50 -17.68
CA VAL A 115 -37.32 -3.77 -17.31
C VAL A 115 -37.84 -2.71 -16.33
N THR A 116 -37.06 -2.36 -15.30
CA THR A 116 -37.46 -1.33 -14.33
C THR A 116 -37.60 0.05 -14.99
N PHE A 117 -36.67 0.39 -15.88
CA PHE A 117 -36.75 1.65 -16.65
C PHE A 117 -38.03 1.69 -17.51
N SER A 118 -38.32 0.63 -18.23
CA SER A 118 -39.54 0.54 -19.03
C SER A 118 -40.80 0.55 -18.18
N LEU A 119 -40.77 -0.05 -16.99
CA LEU A 119 -41.88 -0.05 -16.04
C LEU A 119 -42.12 1.38 -15.48
N VAL A 120 -41.07 2.12 -15.14
CA VAL A 120 -41.19 3.51 -14.73
C VAL A 120 -41.82 4.37 -15.83
N LEU A 121 -41.37 4.20 -17.10
CA LEU A 121 -41.99 4.88 -18.25
C LEU A 121 -43.44 4.49 -18.44
N ALA A 122 -43.77 3.21 -18.28
CA ALA A 122 -45.15 2.72 -18.37
C ALA A 122 -46.04 3.30 -17.27
N LEU A 123 -45.53 3.45 -16.04
CA LEU A 123 -46.27 4.09 -14.94
C LEU A 123 -46.57 5.56 -15.23
N ALA A 124 -45.64 6.30 -15.83
CA ALA A 124 -45.85 7.69 -16.24
C ALA A 124 -46.91 7.86 -17.33
N THR A 125 -47.26 6.81 -18.11
CA THR A 125 -48.30 6.87 -19.13
C THR A 125 -49.70 6.51 -18.61
N LEU A 126 -49.80 6.01 -17.37
CA LEU A 126 -51.06 5.50 -16.81
C LEU A 126 -51.88 6.56 -15.99
N ASP A 127 -51.39 7.80 -15.92
CA ASP A 127 -52.03 8.94 -15.31
C ASP A 127 -52.59 8.67 -13.87
N PHE A 128 -51.74 7.98 -13.07
CA PHE A 128 -52.06 7.73 -11.67
C PHE A 128 -52.06 9.03 -10.84
N PRO A 129 -52.81 9.09 -9.73
CA PRO A 129 -52.68 10.17 -8.79
C PRO A 129 -51.19 10.30 -8.34
N GLY A 130 -50.63 11.51 -8.41
CA GLY A 130 -49.16 11.75 -8.23
C GLY A 130 -48.54 11.05 -7.00
N ALA A 131 -49.26 10.98 -5.86
CA ALA A 131 -48.80 10.25 -4.69
C ALA A 131 -48.62 8.74 -4.92
N ILE A 132 -49.46 8.11 -5.71
CA ILE A 132 -49.39 6.68 -6.02
C ILE A 132 -48.29 6.43 -7.04
N GLU A 133 -48.18 7.29 -8.04
CA GLU A 133 -47.15 7.22 -9.07
C GLU A 133 -45.73 7.31 -8.42
N HIS A 134 -45.50 8.33 -7.63
CA HIS A 134 -44.24 8.49 -6.89
C HIS A 134 -43.92 7.30 -5.98
N LEU A 135 -44.91 6.73 -5.29
CA LEU A 135 -44.71 5.56 -4.44
C LEU A 135 -44.31 4.32 -5.30
N LEU A 136 -44.97 4.08 -6.43
CA LEU A 136 -44.65 2.98 -7.31
C LEU A 136 -43.26 3.11 -7.93
N ILE A 137 -42.88 4.31 -8.35
CA ILE A 137 -41.52 4.60 -8.86
C ILE A 137 -40.47 4.34 -7.78
N LYS A 138 -40.67 4.83 -6.53
CA LYS A 138 -39.76 4.57 -5.41
C LYS A 138 -39.60 3.08 -5.12
N ILE A 139 -40.68 2.30 -5.20
CA ILE A 139 -40.65 0.84 -5.04
C ILE A 139 -39.83 0.19 -6.17
N CYS A 140 -40.06 0.60 -7.42
CA CYS A 140 -39.30 0.09 -8.58
C CYS A 140 -37.80 0.35 -8.45
N ILE A 141 -37.41 1.58 -8.10
CA ILE A 141 -36.01 1.95 -7.90
C ILE A 141 -35.41 1.18 -6.72
N THR A 142 -36.17 1.00 -5.62
CA THR A 142 -35.72 0.22 -4.47
C THR A 142 -35.49 -1.25 -4.86
N ALA A 143 -36.37 -1.84 -5.63
CA ALA A 143 -36.16 -3.21 -6.14
C ALA A 143 -34.91 -3.29 -7.01
N LEU A 144 -34.68 -2.30 -7.87
CA LEU A 144 -33.47 -2.20 -8.69
C LEU A 144 -32.19 -2.11 -7.84
N LEU A 145 -32.20 -1.27 -6.78
CA LEU A 145 -31.08 -1.16 -5.83
C LEU A 145 -30.79 -2.52 -5.16
N LEU A 146 -31.84 -3.27 -4.78
CA LEU A 146 -31.66 -4.59 -4.17
C LEU A 146 -31.06 -5.60 -5.18
N PHE A 147 -31.46 -5.58 -6.45
CA PHE A 147 -30.87 -6.42 -7.49
C PHE A 147 -29.39 -6.10 -7.72
N TRP A 148 -29.04 -4.81 -7.82
CA TRP A 148 -27.65 -4.36 -7.95
C TRP A 148 -26.83 -4.65 -6.70
N GLY A 149 -27.39 -4.43 -5.52
CA GLY A 149 -26.75 -4.76 -4.25
C GLY A 149 -26.38 -6.24 -4.17
N ARG A 150 -27.36 -7.12 -4.50
CA ARG A 150 -27.13 -8.56 -4.52
C ARG A 150 -26.06 -8.97 -5.56
N ALA A 151 -26.05 -8.32 -6.72
CA ALA A 151 -25.04 -8.57 -7.75
C ALA A 151 -23.64 -8.17 -7.29
N TRP A 152 -23.49 -6.99 -6.70
CA TRP A 152 -22.22 -6.51 -6.16
C TRP A 152 -21.71 -7.36 -4.98
N PHE A 153 -22.59 -7.77 -4.06
CA PHE A 153 -22.19 -8.68 -2.97
C PHE A 153 -21.67 -10.01 -3.47
N ARG A 154 -22.23 -10.54 -4.56
CA ARG A 154 -21.74 -11.77 -5.20
C ARG A 154 -20.45 -11.53 -5.98
N ALA A 155 -20.39 -10.45 -6.75
CA ALA A 155 -19.21 -10.09 -7.53
C ALA A 155 -17.98 -9.87 -6.63
N THR A 156 -18.15 -9.25 -5.45
CA THR A 156 -17.07 -9.06 -4.47
C THR A 156 -16.36 -10.36 -4.13
N LYS A 157 -17.13 -11.43 -3.87
CA LYS A 157 -16.54 -12.73 -3.52
C LYS A 157 -15.72 -13.30 -4.69
N VAL A 158 -16.24 -13.19 -5.90
CA VAL A 158 -15.56 -13.71 -7.11
C VAL A 158 -14.32 -12.90 -7.44
N ILE A 159 -14.39 -11.56 -7.30
CA ILE A 159 -13.22 -10.68 -7.49
C ILE A 159 -12.11 -11.03 -6.52
N LEU A 160 -12.44 -11.23 -5.24
CA LEU A 160 -11.44 -11.58 -4.22
C LEU A 160 -10.82 -12.96 -4.46
N GLN A 161 -11.62 -13.95 -4.85
CA GLN A 161 -11.12 -15.27 -5.24
C GLN A 161 -10.21 -15.21 -6.47
N ALA A 162 -10.52 -14.31 -7.38
CA ALA A 162 -9.72 -14.01 -8.55
C ALA A 162 -8.32 -13.48 -8.20
N LEU A 163 -8.28 -12.51 -7.30
CA LEU A 163 -7.03 -11.92 -6.80
C LEU A 163 -6.21 -12.94 -6.00
N GLU A 164 -6.87 -13.87 -5.32
CA GLU A 164 -6.21 -14.99 -4.62
C GLU A 164 -5.52 -15.95 -5.59
N ALA A 165 -6.13 -16.23 -6.73
CA ALA A 165 -5.60 -17.18 -7.71
C ALA A 165 -4.26 -16.69 -8.34
N ASP A 166 -4.07 -15.37 -8.47
CA ASP A 166 -2.84 -14.74 -8.99
C ASP A 166 -1.90 -14.29 -7.85
N ARG A 167 -1.45 -15.27 -7.04
CA ARG A 167 -0.61 -15.04 -5.84
C ARG A 167 0.74 -14.39 -6.14
N ASP A 168 1.30 -14.67 -7.29
CA ASP A 168 2.63 -14.16 -7.66
C ASP A 168 2.61 -12.65 -7.87
N ARG A 169 1.47 -12.12 -8.30
CA ARG A 169 1.26 -10.70 -8.56
C ARG A 169 0.67 -9.95 -7.36
N PHE A 170 -0.16 -10.62 -6.56
CA PHE A 170 -0.94 -10.01 -5.48
C PHE A 170 -0.70 -10.69 -4.12
N GLN A 171 0.50 -10.57 -3.57
CA GLN A 171 0.90 -11.18 -2.29
C GLN A 171 0.06 -10.77 -1.07
N LEU A 172 -0.70 -9.66 -1.17
CA LEU A 172 -1.60 -9.18 -0.11
C LEU A 172 -2.88 -10.01 0.05
N PHE A 173 -3.34 -10.66 -1.03
CA PHE A 173 -4.58 -11.44 -1.04
C PHE A 173 -4.30 -12.91 -0.75
N GLN A 174 -4.04 -13.19 0.53
CA GLN A 174 -3.86 -14.56 1.02
C GLN A 174 -5.20 -15.15 1.48
N PRO A 175 -5.35 -16.49 1.48
CA PRO A 175 -6.56 -17.16 1.98
C PRO A 175 -7.00 -16.71 3.37
N ARG A 176 -6.04 -16.33 4.21
CA ARG A 176 -6.29 -15.84 5.59
C ARG A 176 -6.85 -14.43 5.65
N THR A 177 -6.54 -13.56 4.67
CA THR A 177 -6.92 -12.15 4.67
C THR A 177 -8.17 -11.88 3.85
N ILE A 178 -8.54 -12.75 2.90
CA ILE A 178 -9.73 -12.61 2.04
C ILE A 178 -11.01 -12.38 2.81
N PRO A 179 -11.34 -13.14 3.89
CA PRO A 179 -12.57 -12.91 4.64
C PRO A 179 -12.68 -11.50 5.25
N LEU A 180 -11.54 -10.91 5.63
CA LEU A 180 -11.47 -9.54 6.14
C LEU A 180 -11.80 -8.52 5.06
N TYR A 181 -11.19 -8.67 3.87
CA TYR A 181 -11.48 -7.80 2.72
C TYR A 181 -12.93 -7.94 2.27
N GLU A 182 -13.44 -9.18 2.21
CA GLU A 182 -14.83 -9.46 1.84
C GLU A 182 -15.80 -8.77 2.81
N MET A 183 -15.57 -8.91 4.12
CA MET A 183 -16.40 -8.26 5.15
C MET A 183 -16.34 -6.73 5.04
N GLY A 184 -15.15 -6.15 4.89
CA GLY A 184 -14.95 -4.71 4.77
C GLY A 184 -15.65 -4.12 3.54
N ILE A 185 -15.47 -4.73 2.37
CA ILE A 185 -16.11 -4.29 1.12
C ILE A 185 -17.62 -4.43 1.22
N LYS A 186 -18.13 -5.55 1.76
CA LYS A 186 -19.57 -5.73 1.94
C LYS A 186 -20.19 -4.72 2.90
N LEU A 187 -19.47 -4.35 3.96
CA LEU A 187 -19.91 -3.32 4.90
C LEU A 187 -20.02 -1.95 4.21
N LEU A 188 -19.00 -1.58 3.41
CA LEU A 188 -19.00 -0.33 2.64
C LEU A 188 -20.12 -0.31 1.59
N LEU A 189 -20.32 -1.42 0.87
CA LEU A 189 -21.42 -1.56 -0.08
C LEU A 189 -22.78 -1.47 0.62
N ALA A 190 -22.97 -2.13 1.74
CA ALA A 190 -24.20 -2.05 2.52
C ALA A 190 -24.48 -0.60 2.94
N GLY A 191 -23.48 0.12 3.45
CA GLY A 191 -23.60 1.53 3.77
C GLY A 191 -23.99 2.39 2.58
N LEU A 192 -23.37 2.18 1.42
CA LEU A 192 -23.69 2.86 0.18
C LEU A 192 -25.14 2.59 -0.26
N PHE A 193 -25.60 1.32 -0.24
CA PHE A 193 -26.96 0.99 -0.64
C PHE A 193 -28.02 1.53 0.34
N ILE A 194 -27.72 1.57 1.64
CA ILE A 194 -28.58 2.23 2.64
C ILE A 194 -28.67 3.73 2.36
N TYR A 195 -27.56 4.39 2.06
CA TYR A 195 -27.54 5.79 1.69
C TYR A 195 -28.37 6.07 0.43
N LEU A 196 -28.19 5.26 -0.63
CA LEU A 196 -28.99 5.39 -1.85
C LEU A 196 -30.48 5.13 -1.60
N PHE A 197 -30.83 4.20 -0.72
CA PHE A 197 -32.19 3.97 -0.30
C PHE A 197 -32.81 5.22 0.38
N PHE A 198 -32.07 5.88 1.29
CA PHE A 198 -32.53 7.13 1.91
C PHE A 198 -32.80 8.23 0.86
N LEU A 199 -31.90 8.38 -0.13
CA LEU A 199 -32.08 9.33 -1.22
C LEU A 199 -33.36 9.04 -2.02
N VAL A 200 -33.62 7.80 -2.38
CA VAL A 200 -34.82 7.41 -3.15
C VAL A 200 -36.11 7.72 -2.36
N TRP A 201 -36.07 7.53 -1.04
CA TRP A 201 -37.26 7.76 -0.21
C TRP A 201 -37.39 9.20 0.28
N GLY A 202 -36.47 10.10 -0.05
CA GLY A 202 -36.43 11.47 0.42
C GLY A 202 -36.20 11.56 1.93
N ILE A 203 -35.54 10.57 2.53
CA ILE A 203 -35.20 10.56 3.94
C ILE A 203 -33.89 11.35 4.12
N ASP A 204 -33.91 12.34 5.03
CA ASP A 204 -32.70 13.10 5.34
C ASP A 204 -31.61 12.16 5.92
N ALA A 205 -30.58 11.91 5.11
CA ALA A 205 -29.45 11.07 5.48
C ALA A 205 -28.34 11.84 6.23
N THR A 206 -28.50 13.13 6.48
CA THR A 206 -27.45 13.99 7.06
C THR A 206 -26.95 13.45 8.40
N ALA A 207 -27.86 13.09 9.30
CA ALA A 207 -27.49 12.53 10.61
C ALA A 207 -26.77 11.17 10.47
N TRP A 208 -27.18 10.36 9.51
CA TRP A 208 -26.54 9.07 9.24
C TRP A 208 -25.13 9.23 8.67
N VAL A 209 -24.94 10.15 7.69
CA VAL A 209 -23.64 10.49 7.11
C VAL A 209 -22.71 11.10 8.16
N ALA A 210 -23.23 12.01 9.00
CA ALA A 210 -22.46 12.59 10.10
C ALA A 210 -21.98 11.51 11.09
N SER A 211 -22.85 10.57 11.46
CA SER A 211 -22.52 9.45 12.35
C SER A 211 -21.47 8.52 11.69
N ALA A 212 -21.62 8.20 10.40
CA ALA A 212 -20.66 7.43 9.65
C ALA A 212 -19.30 8.16 9.56
N GLY A 213 -19.30 9.50 9.44
CA GLY A 213 -18.11 10.33 9.48
C GLY A 213 -17.37 10.23 10.82
N ILE A 214 -18.07 10.29 11.95
CA ILE A 214 -17.47 10.12 13.28
C ILE A 214 -16.85 8.71 13.43
N ILE A 215 -17.58 7.68 13.00
CA ILE A 215 -17.06 6.30 12.98
C ILE A 215 -15.81 6.21 12.08
N GLY A 216 -15.83 6.87 10.91
CA GLY A 216 -14.68 6.93 9.99
C GLY A 216 -13.45 7.57 10.63
N ILE A 217 -13.64 8.67 11.38
CA ILE A 217 -12.56 9.31 12.15
C ILE A 217 -12.00 8.35 13.20
N ALA A 218 -12.86 7.68 13.97
CA ALA A 218 -12.42 6.71 14.98
C ALA A 218 -11.62 5.55 14.37
N ILE A 219 -12.08 5.00 13.24
CA ILE A 219 -11.37 3.95 12.50
C ILE A 219 -10.03 4.49 11.95
N GLY A 220 -10.03 5.73 11.44
CA GLY A 220 -8.82 6.41 10.95
C GLY A 220 -7.74 6.52 12.04
N PHE A 221 -8.12 6.96 13.23
CA PHE A 221 -7.20 6.99 14.38
C PHE A 221 -6.72 5.60 14.80
N ALA A 222 -7.61 4.62 14.85
CA ALA A 222 -7.25 3.24 15.18
C ALA A 222 -6.31 2.60 14.13
N SER A 223 -6.37 3.03 12.86
CA SER A 223 -5.57 2.52 11.76
C SER A 223 -4.27 3.30 11.52
N ARG A 224 -4.01 4.37 12.30
CA ARG A 224 -2.88 5.30 12.11
C ARG A 224 -1.55 4.58 11.98
N ASP A 225 -1.25 3.67 12.91
CA ASP A 225 0.03 2.96 12.92
C ASP A 225 0.21 2.01 11.73
N THR A 226 -0.88 1.38 11.31
CA THR A 226 -0.87 0.53 10.11
C THR A 226 -0.59 1.37 8.87
N LEU A 227 -1.26 2.51 8.73
CA LEU A 227 -1.06 3.43 7.60
C LEU A 227 0.36 4.02 7.61
N ALA A 228 0.88 4.40 8.78
CA ALA A 228 2.26 4.88 8.93
C ALA A 228 3.27 3.84 8.45
N ASN A 229 3.09 2.56 8.81
CA ASN A 229 3.96 1.48 8.34
C ASN A 229 3.90 1.28 6.82
N LEU A 230 2.72 1.38 6.22
CA LEU A 230 2.54 1.26 4.78
C LEU A 230 3.23 2.42 4.03
N ILE A 231 3.00 3.66 4.47
CA ILE A 231 3.60 4.86 3.87
C ILE A 231 5.12 4.81 3.99
N SER A 232 5.65 4.48 5.19
CA SER A 232 7.09 4.33 5.40
C SER A 232 7.68 3.22 4.53
N GLY A 233 6.96 2.08 4.37
CA GLY A 233 7.40 1.00 3.49
C GLY A 233 7.52 1.44 2.03
N VAL A 234 6.55 2.20 1.52
CA VAL A 234 6.60 2.78 0.17
C VAL A 234 7.77 3.75 0.04
N SER A 235 7.98 4.63 1.03
CA SER A 235 9.11 5.58 1.02
C SER A 235 10.47 4.86 1.05
N ILE A 236 10.62 3.81 1.87
CA ILE A 236 11.85 3.00 1.92
C ILE A 236 12.16 2.38 0.55
N VAL A 237 11.14 1.88 -0.16
CA VAL A 237 11.31 1.28 -1.50
C VAL A 237 11.63 2.37 -2.54
N ALA A 238 10.99 3.55 -2.44
CA ALA A 238 11.18 4.65 -3.39
C ALA A 238 12.55 5.31 -3.25
N ASP A 239 12.97 5.62 -2.02
CA ASP A 239 14.23 6.30 -1.73
C ASP A 239 15.41 5.34 -1.66
N ALA A 240 15.13 4.05 -1.43
CA ALA A 240 16.11 2.96 -1.35
C ALA A 240 17.35 3.28 -0.47
N PRO A 241 17.18 3.71 0.80
CA PRO A 241 18.31 3.99 1.68
C PRO A 241 19.15 2.74 1.97
N TYR A 242 18.57 1.58 1.79
CA TYR A 242 19.21 0.26 1.80
C TYR A 242 18.45 -0.70 0.86
N LYS A 243 19.10 -1.81 0.52
CA LYS A 243 18.57 -2.85 -0.36
C LYS A 243 18.64 -4.21 0.33
N ILE A 244 17.94 -5.18 -0.22
CA ILE A 244 18.08 -6.59 0.21
C ILE A 244 19.55 -7.01 0.00
N GLY A 245 20.17 -7.60 1.02
CA GLY A 245 21.56 -7.98 1.06
C GLY A 245 22.49 -6.94 1.73
N ASP A 246 22.06 -5.71 1.94
CA ASP A 246 22.84 -4.70 2.64
C ASP A 246 22.94 -5.03 4.14
N TYR A 247 24.11 -4.72 4.73
CA TYR A 247 24.31 -4.79 6.16
C TYR A 247 24.03 -3.42 6.78
N ILE A 248 22.99 -3.35 7.61
CA ILE A 248 22.58 -2.09 8.25
C ILE A 248 22.66 -2.18 9.77
N VAL A 249 22.83 -1.01 10.37
CA VAL A 249 22.83 -0.79 11.83
C VAL A 249 21.84 0.32 12.12
N LEU A 250 20.89 0.07 13.01
CA LEU A 250 19.92 1.04 13.49
C LEU A 250 20.43 1.72 14.77
N ASP A 251 19.89 2.88 15.07
CA ASP A 251 20.19 3.63 16.30
C ASP A 251 19.70 2.92 17.57
N THR A 252 18.70 2.05 17.44
CA THR A 252 18.20 1.17 18.49
C THR A 252 19.14 0.01 18.83
N GLY A 253 20.20 -0.18 18.01
CA GLY A 253 21.27 -1.17 18.24
C GLY A 253 21.13 -2.44 17.40
N GLU A 254 19.99 -2.71 16.77
CA GLU A 254 19.82 -3.85 15.89
C GLU A 254 20.74 -3.71 14.67
N ARG A 255 21.37 -4.80 14.32
CA ARG A 255 22.30 -4.88 13.22
C ARG A 255 22.21 -6.23 12.51
N GLY A 256 22.24 -6.19 11.18
CA GLY A 256 22.15 -7.41 10.40
C GLY A 256 22.06 -7.17 8.90
N VAL A 257 21.96 -8.26 8.15
CA VAL A 257 21.72 -8.25 6.71
C VAL A 257 20.23 -8.12 6.45
N VAL A 258 19.85 -7.21 5.56
CA VAL A 258 18.45 -7.07 5.12
C VAL A 258 18.07 -8.31 4.31
N SER A 259 17.19 -9.15 4.86
CA SER A 259 16.72 -10.37 4.22
C SER A 259 15.46 -10.15 3.38
N ASN A 260 14.58 -9.24 3.81
CA ASN A 260 13.33 -8.96 3.12
C ASN A 260 12.83 -7.53 3.37
N LEU A 261 12.27 -6.91 2.34
CA LEU A 261 11.59 -5.62 2.39
C LEU A 261 10.09 -5.86 2.16
N GLY A 262 9.33 -5.95 3.25
CA GLY A 262 7.88 -6.08 3.19
C GLY A 262 7.19 -4.72 3.16
N ILE A 263 5.91 -4.71 2.82
CA ILE A 263 5.09 -3.48 2.78
C ILE A 263 4.98 -2.83 4.18
N ARG A 264 4.92 -3.63 5.24
CA ARG A 264 4.71 -3.16 6.61
C ARG A 264 5.96 -3.26 7.49
N SER A 265 6.88 -4.17 7.17
CA SER A 265 8.06 -4.44 7.99
C SER A 265 9.25 -4.84 7.13
N THR A 266 10.43 -4.45 7.57
CA THR A 266 11.71 -4.90 7.06
C THR A 266 12.25 -6.00 7.97
N ARG A 267 12.88 -7.03 7.40
CA ARG A 267 13.49 -8.13 8.15
C ARG A 267 14.99 -8.10 8.02
N LEU A 268 15.64 -8.26 9.16
CA LEU A 268 17.10 -8.35 9.26
C LEU A 268 17.46 -9.74 9.79
N VAL A 269 18.52 -10.32 9.25
CA VAL A 269 19.16 -11.51 9.83
C VAL A 269 20.42 -11.05 10.54
N THR A 270 20.49 -11.29 11.85
CA THR A 270 21.63 -10.95 12.69
C THR A 270 22.77 -11.96 12.46
N ARG A 271 23.93 -11.73 13.11
CA ARG A 271 25.07 -12.65 13.09
C ARG A 271 24.82 -13.98 13.79
N ASP A 272 23.82 -14.00 14.65
CA ASP A 272 23.43 -15.18 15.43
C ASP A 272 22.30 -15.96 14.71
N ASP A 273 22.13 -15.73 13.40
CA ASP A 273 21.09 -16.30 12.54
C ASP A 273 19.64 -16.04 13.04
N VAL A 274 19.46 -14.97 13.81
CA VAL A 274 18.14 -14.55 14.31
C VAL A 274 17.50 -13.58 13.34
N GLU A 275 16.26 -13.86 12.91
CA GLU A 275 15.46 -12.94 12.11
C GLU A 275 14.78 -11.91 13.03
N VAL A 276 15.09 -10.64 12.81
CA VAL A 276 14.47 -9.50 13.49
C VAL A 276 13.53 -8.81 12.51
N SER A 277 12.23 -8.76 12.84
CA SER A 277 11.22 -8.06 12.03
C SER A 277 10.93 -6.69 12.64
N ILE A 278 11.25 -5.63 11.92
CA ILE A 278 11.12 -4.25 12.37
C ILE A 278 10.02 -3.54 11.57
N PRO A 279 9.02 -2.92 12.23
CA PRO A 279 8.00 -2.13 11.54
C PRO A 279 8.61 -0.99 10.73
N ASN A 280 8.14 -0.80 9.50
CA ASN A 280 8.69 0.22 8.60
C ASN A 280 8.56 1.65 9.16
N ALA A 281 7.52 1.94 9.94
CA ALA A 281 7.35 3.24 10.60
C ALA A 281 8.49 3.53 11.60
N VAL A 282 9.03 2.51 12.28
CA VAL A 282 10.18 2.64 13.18
C VAL A 282 11.44 2.92 12.35
N ILE A 283 11.69 2.12 11.33
CA ILE A 283 12.85 2.31 10.44
C ILE A 283 12.78 3.66 9.71
N GLY A 284 11.60 4.08 9.25
CA GLY A 284 11.43 5.34 8.52
C GLY A 284 11.76 6.60 9.32
N THR A 285 11.78 6.50 10.66
CA THR A 285 12.15 7.60 11.56
C THR A 285 13.51 7.41 12.22
N ALA A 286 14.09 6.20 12.14
CA ALA A 286 15.36 5.85 12.73
C ALA A 286 16.54 6.37 11.90
N LYS A 287 17.68 6.63 12.58
CA LYS A 287 18.96 6.81 11.90
C LYS A 287 19.47 5.45 11.42
N ILE A 288 19.65 5.32 10.12
CA ILE A 288 20.15 4.10 9.49
C ILE A 288 21.60 4.31 9.09
N VAL A 289 22.49 3.43 9.55
CA VAL A 289 23.86 3.32 9.06
C VAL A 289 23.93 2.14 8.14
N ASN A 290 23.98 2.38 6.84
CA ASN A 290 24.18 1.33 5.83
C ASN A 290 25.69 1.12 5.63
N GLU A 291 26.20 0.03 6.20
CA GLU A 291 27.63 -0.30 6.12
C GLU A 291 28.03 -0.88 4.73
N SER A 292 27.04 -1.29 3.90
CA SER A 292 27.27 -1.83 2.54
C SER A 292 26.84 -0.87 1.42
N GLY A 293 26.04 0.14 1.73
CA GLY A 293 25.38 1.02 0.75
C GLY A 293 26.20 2.22 0.26
N GLY A 294 27.47 2.34 0.67
CA GLY A 294 28.35 3.42 0.22
C GLY A 294 28.83 3.22 -1.23
N PRO A 295 29.61 4.18 -1.77
CA PRO A 295 30.19 4.04 -3.11
C PRO A 295 31.10 2.83 -3.25
N TYR A 296 31.52 2.26 -2.12
CA TYR A 296 32.30 1.03 -2.06
C TYR A 296 31.70 0.10 -0.98
N VAL A 297 31.55 -1.16 -1.31
CA VAL A 297 31.07 -2.21 -0.38
C VAL A 297 32.06 -2.49 0.75
N ARG A 298 33.36 -2.22 0.52
CA ARG A 298 34.40 -2.45 1.51
C ARG A 298 34.20 -1.64 2.78
N HIS A 299 34.38 -2.28 3.93
CA HIS A 299 34.25 -1.70 5.25
C HIS A 299 35.63 -1.60 5.92
N ARG A 300 35.95 -0.42 6.53
CA ARG A 300 37.21 -0.24 7.24
C ARG A 300 37.10 -0.72 8.68
N ILE A 301 37.97 -1.65 9.05
CA ILE A 301 38.13 -2.07 10.43
C ILE A 301 39.33 -1.35 11.07
N ARG A 302 39.32 -1.26 12.39
CA ARG A 302 40.34 -0.63 13.19
C ARG A 302 40.72 -1.59 14.31
N ILE A 303 42.01 -1.84 14.45
CA ILE A 303 42.56 -2.71 15.49
C ILE A 303 43.54 -1.85 16.32
N PRO A 304 43.19 -1.49 17.56
CA PRO A 304 44.09 -0.78 18.49
C PRO A 304 45.12 -1.76 19.03
N ILE A 305 46.37 -1.33 19.07
CA ILE A 305 47.52 -2.10 19.57
C ILE A 305 48.43 -1.17 20.39
N GLY A 306 48.85 -1.63 21.56
CA GLY A 306 49.87 -0.95 22.36
C GLY A 306 51.22 -1.64 22.20
N VAL A 307 52.29 -0.89 21.94
CA VAL A 307 53.69 -1.39 21.95
C VAL A 307 54.52 -0.67 23.01
N ALA A 308 55.49 -1.34 23.57
CA ALA A 308 56.37 -0.74 24.59
C ALA A 308 57.12 0.48 24.02
N TYR A 309 57.51 1.42 24.89
CA TYR A 309 58.20 2.66 24.49
C TYR A 309 59.59 2.43 23.90
N ASP A 310 60.23 1.32 24.28
CA ASP A 310 61.56 0.91 23.81
C ASP A 310 61.50 -0.01 22.57
N SER A 311 60.29 -0.36 22.10
CA SER A 311 60.11 -1.16 20.90
C SER A 311 60.48 -0.38 19.64
N ASP A 312 60.99 -1.07 18.65
CA ASP A 312 61.19 -0.55 17.30
C ASP A 312 59.84 -0.31 16.60
N ILE A 313 59.44 0.96 16.51
CA ILE A 313 58.14 1.36 15.94
C ILE A 313 58.06 1.08 14.43
N ASP A 314 59.14 1.26 13.67
CA ASP A 314 59.16 1.02 12.24
C ASP A 314 58.96 -0.47 11.95
N LYS A 315 59.60 -1.33 12.72
CA LYS A 315 59.44 -2.78 12.66
C LYS A 315 57.99 -3.19 13.05
N ALA A 316 57.44 -2.58 14.06
CA ALA A 316 56.05 -2.84 14.48
C ALA A 316 55.06 -2.45 13.38
N VAL A 317 55.26 -1.30 12.73
CA VAL A 317 54.42 -0.84 11.61
C VAL A 317 54.51 -1.80 10.42
N GLU A 318 55.71 -2.18 9.99
CA GLU A 318 55.94 -3.11 8.88
C GLU A 318 55.31 -4.47 9.17
N THR A 319 55.46 -5.01 10.37
CA THR A 319 54.85 -6.25 10.82
C THR A 319 53.32 -6.22 10.75
N LEU A 320 52.71 -5.13 11.23
CA LEU A 320 51.26 -4.98 11.23
C LEU A 320 50.68 -4.84 9.82
N GLU A 321 51.34 -4.07 8.96
CA GLU A 321 50.92 -3.91 7.56
C GLU A 321 51.08 -5.23 6.77
N GLY A 322 52.15 -5.99 7.01
CA GLY A 322 52.37 -7.30 6.44
C GLY A 322 51.31 -8.32 6.87
N LEU A 323 50.96 -8.35 8.18
CA LEU A 323 49.91 -9.24 8.66
C LEU A 323 48.54 -8.94 8.02
N ALA A 324 48.23 -7.68 7.76
CA ALA A 324 47.02 -7.29 7.08
C ALA A 324 47.04 -7.70 5.59
N ALA A 325 48.19 -7.57 4.93
CA ALA A 325 48.36 -7.96 3.53
C ALA A 325 48.28 -9.49 3.34
N ASP A 326 48.74 -10.28 4.31
CA ASP A 326 48.71 -11.76 4.27
C ASP A 326 47.27 -12.31 4.51
N ASN A 327 46.32 -11.49 4.93
CA ASN A 327 44.95 -11.96 5.22
C ASN A 327 44.06 -11.87 3.98
N GLU A 328 43.61 -13.00 3.46
CA GLU A 328 42.80 -13.10 2.25
C GLU A 328 41.48 -12.31 2.26
N LYS A 329 40.95 -11.99 3.46
CA LYS A 329 39.70 -11.24 3.63
C LYS A 329 39.92 -9.72 3.68
N VAL A 330 41.17 -9.28 3.83
CA VAL A 330 41.56 -7.88 3.71
C VAL A 330 41.75 -7.55 2.24
N VAL A 331 41.29 -6.36 1.82
CA VAL A 331 41.43 -5.91 0.44
C VAL A 331 42.75 -5.15 0.25
N ASP A 332 43.40 -5.36 -0.90
CA ASP A 332 44.69 -4.72 -1.23
C ASP A 332 44.56 -3.20 -1.49
N GLN A 333 43.40 -2.77 -1.95
CA GLN A 333 43.13 -1.37 -2.31
C GLN A 333 41.95 -0.79 -1.56
N PRO A 334 42.11 0.22 -0.72
CA PRO A 334 43.36 0.90 -0.31
C PRO A 334 44.21 -0.05 0.56
N PRO A 335 45.56 0.12 0.53
CA PRO A 335 46.42 -0.71 1.33
C PRO A 335 46.19 -0.47 2.85
N ALA A 336 46.46 -1.50 3.63
CA ALA A 336 46.48 -1.39 5.06
C ALA A 336 47.51 -0.36 5.48
N ARG A 337 47.28 0.31 6.60
CA ARG A 337 48.19 1.30 7.15
C ARG A 337 48.08 1.40 8.66
N VAL A 338 49.19 1.65 9.29
CA VAL A 338 49.25 1.90 10.74
C VAL A 338 49.27 3.40 11.02
N ARG A 339 48.65 3.82 12.13
CA ARG A 339 48.66 5.18 12.63
C ARG A 339 49.02 5.16 14.11
N ILE A 340 49.97 6.02 14.50
CA ILE A 340 50.17 6.35 15.90
C ILE A 340 49.00 7.20 16.36
N ARG A 341 48.31 6.78 17.43
CA ARG A 341 47.14 7.48 17.96
C ARG A 341 47.44 8.35 19.17
N GLY A 342 48.52 8.05 19.85
CA GLY A 342 48.98 8.79 21.01
C GLY A 342 49.92 7.97 21.86
N PHE A 343 50.32 8.59 22.95
CA PHE A 343 51.21 8.02 23.98
C PHE A 343 50.35 7.71 25.21
N GLY A 344 50.27 6.43 25.57
CA GLY A 344 49.57 5.98 26.76
C GLY A 344 50.47 5.89 27.96
N ASP A 345 49.89 5.54 29.13
CA ASP A 345 50.63 5.48 30.40
C ASP A 345 51.78 4.47 30.38
N SER A 346 51.64 3.38 29.58
CA SER A 346 52.61 2.29 29.52
C SER A 346 52.90 1.82 28.08
N ALA A 347 52.30 2.45 27.08
CA ALA A 347 52.39 1.98 25.68
C ALA A 347 52.31 3.14 24.68
N ILE A 348 52.96 3.00 23.53
CA ILE A 348 52.66 3.77 22.33
C ILE A 348 51.46 3.16 21.66
N ASN A 349 50.35 3.93 21.53
CA ASN A 349 49.11 3.48 20.96
C ASN A 349 49.16 3.55 19.44
N LEU A 350 49.16 2.39 18.80
CA LEU A 350 49.07 2.21 17.36
C LEU A 350 47.63 1.79 16.99
N GLU A 351 47.23 2.05 15.77
CA GLU A 351 45.97 1.55 15.21
C GLU A 351 46.22 1.05 13.79
N LEU A 352 45.99 -0.25 13.57
CA LEU A 352 45.98 -0.85 12.25
C LEU A 352 44.64 -0.56 11.58
N LEU A 353 44.68 0.09 10.43
CA LEU A 353 43.54 0.41 9.57
C LEU A 353 43.60 -0.45 8.33
N CYS A 354 42.66 -1.36 8.16
CA CYS A 354 42.55 -2.16 6.94
C CYS A 354 41.08 -2.26 6.49
N TRP A 355 40.85 -2.63 5.25
CA TRP A 355 39.53 -2.74 4.65
C TRP A 355 39.20 -4.20 4.40
N ILE A 356 37.98 -4.58 4.75
CA ILE A 356 37.43 -5.92 4.52
C ILE A 356 36.37 -5.87 3.44
N ARG A 357 36.13 -7.01 2.77
CA ARG A 357 35.20 -7.10 1.65
C ARG A 357 33.74 -6.94 2.10
N GLN A 358 33.37 -7.54 3.24
CA GLN A 358 32.00 -7.56 3.74
C GLN A 358 31.95 -7.15 5.22
N PRO A 359 31.04 -6.22 5.61
CA PRO A 359 30.88 -5.80 7.01
C PRO A 359 30.53 -6.95 7.96
N ALA A 360 29.79 -7.94 7.47
CA ALA A 360 29.42 -9.13 8.25
C ALA A 360 30.63 -9.93 8.77
N GLU A 361 31.75 -9.91 8.04
CA GLU A 361 32.98 -10.66 8.39
C GLU A 361 33.87 -9.95 9.43
N ARG A 362 33.52 -8.71 9.81
CA ARG A 362 34.32 -7.87 10.71
C ARG A 362 34.84 -8.59 11.95
N GLY A 363 33.97 -9.33 12.65
CA GLY A 363 34.35 -10.03 13.89
C GLY A 363 35.38 -11.13 13.65
N GLY A 364 35.17 -11.93 12.60
CA GLY A 364 36.08 -13.02 12.24
C GLY A 364 37.46 -12.51 11.82
N VAL A 365 37.50 -11.45 11.00
CA VAL A 365 38.79 -10.88 10.54
C VAL A 365 39.55 -10.20 11.69
N ILE A 366 38.88 -9.47 12.58
CA ILE A 366 39.52 -8.89 13.78
C ILE A 366 40.11 -10.01 14.63
N HIS A 367 39.41 -11.12 14.85
CA HIS A 367 39.92 -12.27 15.59
C HIS A 367 41.19 -12.84 14.92
N GLN A 368 41.13 -13.11 13.61
CA GLN A 368 42.26 -13.67 12.84
C GLN A 368 43.49 -12.79 12.91
N LEU A 369 43.32 -11.46 12.72
CA LEU A 369 44.43 -10.50 12.76
C LEU A 369 45.01 -10.38 14.19
N ASN A 370 44.17 -10.32 15.22
CA ASN A 370 44.67 -10.29 16.60
C ASN A 370 45.41 -11.57 16.98
N TYR A 371 44.93 -12.73 16.51
CA TYR A 371 45.61 -13.99 16.77
C TYR A 371 46.95 -14.08 16.06
N ALA A 372 47.02 -13.69 14.80
CA ALA A 372 48.27 -13.63 14.02
C ALA A 372 49.23 -12.60 14.60
N LEU A 373 48.72 -11.44 15.04
CA LEU A 373 49.50 -10.37 15.67
C LEU A 373 50.23 -10.86 16.92
N ILE A 374 49.55 -11.55 17.85
CA ILE A 374 50.18 -12.04 19.08
C ILE A 374 51.29 -13.00 18.76
N LYS A 375 51.19 -13.87 17.75
CA LYS A 375 52.23 -14.81 17.31
C LYS A 375 53.41 -14.06 16.71
N ARG A 376 53.14 -13.17 15.75
CA ARG A 376 54.16 -12.48 14.97
C ARG A 376 54.96 -11.52 15.85
N PHE A 377 54.30 -10.81 16.80
CA PHE A 377 55.00 -9.93 17.73
C PHE A 377 55.97 -10.70 18.62
N ARG A 378 55.63 -11.93 19.06
CA ARG A 378 56.54 -12.78 19.82
C ARG A 378 57.75 -13.22 18.99
N GLU A 379 57.56 -13.58 17.73
CA GLU A 379 58.60 -13.99 16.80
C GLU A 379 59.56 -12.82 16.51
N GLU A 380 59.02 -11.62 16.33
CA GLU A 380 59.75 -10.39 16.02
C GLU A 380 60.29 -9.67 17.25
N GLN A 381 60.05 -10.21 18.47
CA GLN A 381 60.43 -9.61 19.75
C GLN A 381 59.89 -8.20 19.94
N ILE A 382 58.68 -7.92 19.47
CA ILE A 382 57.97 -6.67 19.71
C ILE A 382 57.12 -6.85 20.99
N GLU A 383 57.38 -6.02 21.98
CA GLU A 383 56.77 -6.15 23.31
C GLU A 383 55.39 -5.47 23.34
N ILE A 384 54.39 -6.19 23.85
CA ILE A 384 53.09 -5.64 24.28
C ILE A 384 53.20 -5.43 25.79
N PRO A 385 53.33 -4.16 26.27
CA PRO A 385 53.68 -3.90 27.65
C PRO A 385 52.54 -4.21 28.61
N PHE A 386 52.89 -4.75 29.76
CA PHE A 386 52.01 -4.72 30.92
C PHE A 386 51.97 -3.30 31.50
N PRO A 387 50.99 -2.97 32.38
CA PRO A 387 51.01 -1.73 33.11
C PRO A 387 52.36 -1.51 33.85
N GLN A 388 53.07 -0.44 33.52
CA GLN A 388 54.36 -0.09 34.12
C GLN A 388 54.12 0.90 35.25
N GLN A 389 54.86 0.74 36.37
CA GLN A 389 54.84 1.66 37.50
C GLN A 389 56.23 1.88 38.07
N ASP A 390 56.64 3.13 38.21
CA ASP A 390 57.82 3.47 38.91
C ASP A 390 57.57 3.58 40.43
N LEU A 391 58.18 2.68 41.21
CA LEU A 391 58.02 2.64 42.63
C LEU A 391 59.20 3.38 43.33
N HIS A 392 58.90 4.54 43.96
CA HIS A 392 59.85 5.23 44.81
C HIS A 392 59.67 4.78 46.25
N VAL A 393 60.49 3.82 46.66
CA VAL A 393 60.52 3.34 48.06
C VAL A 393 61.29 4.29 48.94
N ARG A 394 60.64 5.06 49.81
CA ARG A 394 61.30 6.03 50.71
C ARG A 394 61.82 5.34 51.94
N ASP A 395 61.14 4.34 52.49
CA ASP A 395 61.54 3.62 53.68
C ASP A 395 61.36 2.15 53.52
N LEU A 396 62.43 1.33 53.70
CA LEU A 396 62.36 -0.12 53.76
C LEU A 396 62.24 -0.57 55.21
N PRO A 397 61.38 -1.56 55.52
CA PRO A 397 61.39 -2.20 56.83
C PRO A 397 62.83 -2.65 57.22
N PRO A 398 63.23 -2.61 58.50
CA PRO A 398 64.54 -2.98 58.89
C PRO A 398 65.03 -4.37 58.44
N GLU A 399 64.14 -5.31 58.34
CA GLU A 399 64.44 -6.70 57.93
C GLU A 399 64.78 -6.83 56.43
N ALA A 400 64.36 -5.91 55.56
CA ALA A 400 64.67 -5.94 54.14
C ALA A 400 66.09 -5.41 53.82
N LYS A 401 66.80 -4.85 54.76
CA LYS A 401 68.19 -4.31 54.59
C LYS A 401 69.25 -5.38 54.75
N THR A 402 68.92 -6.61 55.12
CA THR A 402 69.88 -7.65 55.52
C THR A 402 70.00 -8.83 54.56
N GLN A 403 69.58 -8.73 53.31
CA GLN A 403 69.88 -9.76 52.30
C GLN A 403 70.82 -9.14 51.23
N PRO A 404 72.07 -9.66 51.13
CA PRO A 404 72.98 -9.29 50.07
C PRO A 404 72.57 -9.86 48.69
#